data_a1f62c435f7e7a9f3bfb26163ac52dbc
#
_entry.id   a1f62c435f7e7a9f3bfb26163ac52dbc
#
_cell.length_a   1.000
_cell.length_b   1.000
_cell.length_c   1.000
_cell.angle_alpha   90.00
_cell.angle_beta   90.00
_cell.angle_gamma   90.00
#
_symmetry.space_group_name_H-M   'P 1'
#
loop_
_entity.id
_entity.type
_entity.pdbx_description
1 polymer ?
#
loop_
_entity_poly.entity_id
_entity_poly.type
_entity_poly.pdbx_seq_one_letter_code
_entity_poly.pdbx_strand_id
1 'polypeptide(L)'
;DIDILDKQIALEQAIIGSPLILGNKVTLLQDGASTYAAMFAAIRKARDHINLESYIIEDDEIGRQFADLLLERQRQGVQVNVIYDSVGAVNTPAAFFDRLRAGGIAVLEFNPLNPLAAKKEWLIYNRDHRKILLIDGSTAFIGGINISSVYSSGSATKRIKTTAVNTVAWRDTDLQIDGPVVAELQKLFMETWQKQHGPALAPKAYFPPLKAQGKDLVRAIGSTPDDPFSLIYLTLISAIGNAERQVELTNAYFVPDPQLLKSLIDAAGRGVDVRLILPSHSDSDVVFHAGRSHYAALLKGGVKIYERQGALLHSKTAV
;
A
#
# COMPACT_ATOMS: atom_id res chain seq x y z
N ASP A 1 -30.33 15.56 -16.82
CA ASP A 1 -29.11 14.98 -17.40
C ASP A 1 -28.27 14.39 -16.26
N ILE A 2 -28.14 13.06 -16.26
CA ILE A 2 -27.21 12.40 -15.35
C ILE A 2 -25.81 12.77 -15.86
N ASP A 3 -25.02 13.40 -15.01
CA ASP A 3 -23.66 13.81 -15.33
C ASP A 3 -22.82 12.57 -15.77
N ILE A 4 -21.91 12.77 -16.71
CA ILE A 4 -20.98 11.73 -17.17
C ILE A 4 -20.22 11.13 -15.98
N LEU A 5 -19.87 11.95 -15.00
CA LEU A 5 -19.24 11.54 -13.76
C LEU A 5 -20.12 10.57 -12.96
N ASP A 6 -21.42 10.84 -12.82
CA ASP A 6 -22.35 9.95 -12.11
C ASP A 6 -22.48 8.59 -12.81
N LYS A 7 -22.50 8.58 -14.14
CA LYS A 7 -22.53 7.34 -14.94
C LYS A 7 -21.25 6.53 -14.77
N GLN A 8 -20.10 7.21 -14.75
CA GLN A 8 -18.81 6.57 -14.54
C GLN A 8 -18.69 5.98 -13.13
N ILE A 9 -19.09 6.74 -12.10
CA ILE A 9 -19.15 6.28 -10.72
C ILE A 9 -20.04 5.03 -10.58
N ALA A 10 -21.23 5.07 -11.20
CA ALA A 10 -22.16 3.94 -11.17
C ALA A 10 -21.61 2.70 -11.89
N LEU A 11 -20.98 2.89 -13.06
CA LEU A 11 -20.35 1.80 -13.81
C LEU A 11 -19.18 1.19 -13.04
N GLU A 12 -18.30 2.02 -12.48
CA GLU A 12 -17.19 1.57 -11.67
C GLU A 12 -17.68 0.82 -10.42
N GLN A 13 -18.73 1.31 -9.77
CA GLN A 13 -19.30 0.64 -8.60
C GLN A 13 -19.90 -0.73 -8.97
N ALA A 14 -20.53 -0.85 -10.12
CA ALA A 14 -21.08 -2.11 -10.62
C ALA A 14 -19.98 -3.13 -10.96
N ILE A 15 -18.84 -2.68 -11.51
CA ILE A 15 -17.72 -3.55 -11.90
C ILE A 15 -16.85 -3.90 -10.68
N ILE A 16 -16.55 -2.94 -9.83
CA ILE A 16 -15.60 -3.08 -8.71
C ILE A 16 -16.27 -3.73 -7.49
N GLY A 17 -17.59 -3.59 -7.35
CA GLY A 17 -18.33 -4.12 -6.20
C GLY A 17 -18.05 -3.40 -4.88
N SER A 18 -17.13 -2.39 -4.87
CA SER A 18 -16.77 -1.61 -3.69
C SER A 18 -17.48 -0.25 -3.72
N PRO A 19 -18.18 0.14 -2.64
CA PRO A 19 -18.94 1.38 -2.61
C PRO A 19 -18.01 2.60 -2.50
N LEU A 20 -18.48 3.71 -3.06
CA LEU A 20 -17.92 5.03 -2.82
C LEU A 20 -18.54 5.59 -1.53
N ILE A 21 -17.73 5.86 -0.51
CA ILE A 21 -18.18 6.14 0.85
C ILE A 21 -17.82 7.58 1.25
N LEU A 22 -18.83 8.37 1.59
CA LEU A 22 -18.70 9.74 2.10
C LEU A 22 -18.47 9.73 3.62
N GLY A 23 -17.88 10.79 4.14
CA GLY A 23 -17.75 11.01 5.57
C GLY A 23 -16.40 10.63 6.14
N ASN A 24 -15.40 10.43 5.28
CA ASN A 24 -14.05 10.14 5.71
C ASN A 24 -13.24 11.43 5.88
N LYS A 25 -12.18 11.34 6.68
CA LYS A 25 -11.09 12.29 6.76
C LYS A 25 -9.82 11.61 6.27
N VAL A 26 -9.27 12.13 5.18
CA VAL A 26 -8.02 11.62 4.59
C VAL A 26 -6.89 12.60 4.89
N THR A 27 -5.80 12.10 5.42
CA THR A 27 -4.59 12.88 5.70
C THR A 27 -3.43 12.28 4.93
N LEU A 28 -2.83 13.06 4.03
CA LEU A 28 -1.64 12.66 3.29
C LEU A 28 -0.40 12.71 4.20
N LEU A 29 0.30 11.59 4.28
CA LEU A 29 1.57 11.44 4.96
C LEU A 29 2.67 11.35 3.91
N GLN A 30 3.47 12.41 3.79
CA GLN A 30 4.34 12.62 2.63
C GLN A 30 5.64 11.82 2.65
N ASP A 31 6.00 11.22 3.79
CA ASP A 31 7.25 10.46 3.96
C ASP A 31 7.15 9.45 5.11
N GLY A 32 8.15 8.59 5.23
CA GLY A 32 8.17 7.57 6.27
C GLY A 32 8.26 8.15 7.69
N ALA A 33 8.95 9.27 7.88
CA ALA A 33 9.07 9.89 9.20
C ALA A 33 7.70 10.36 9.73
N SER A 34 6.93 11.07 8.91
CA SER A 34 5.57 11.51 9.26
C SER A 34 4.62 10.32 9.41
N THR A 35 4.76 9.30 8.55
CA THR A 35 3.94 8.09 8.58
C THR A 35 4.18 7.29 9.87
N TYR A 36 5.42 6.99 10.22
CA TYR A 36 5.72 6.23 11.44
C TYR A 36 5.33 7.00 12.70
N ALA A 37 5.52 8.32 12.73
CA ALA A 37 5.06 9.14 13.86
C ALA A 37 3.54 9.04 14.06
N ALA A 38 2.77 9.10 12.98
CA ALA A 38 1.32 8.96 13.00
C ALA A 38 0.88 7.54 13.38
N MET A 39 1.49 6.51 12.78
CA MET A 39 1.22 5.09 13.09
C MET A 39 1.51 4.79 14.56
N PHE A 40 2.66 5.18 15.10
CA PHE A 40 3.00 4.97 16.51
C PHE A 40 2.05 5.69 17.45
N ALA A 41 1.62 6.92 17.10
CA ALA A 41 0.63 7.65 17.89
C ALA A 41 -0.73 6.94 17.91
N ALA A 42 -1.16 6.39 16.78
CA ALA A 42 -2.41 5.63 16.67
C ALA A 42 -2.33 4.29 17.43
N ILE A 43 -1.24 3.53 17.27
CA ILE A 43 -1.01 2.27 17.99
C ILE A 43 -1.06 2.49 19.50
N ARG A 44 -0.41 3.54 20.03
CA ARG A 44 -0.44 3.86 21.47
C ARG A 44 -1.86 4.13 21.99
N LYS A 45 -2.78 4.60 21.14
CA LYS A 45 -4.17 4.91 21.50
C LYS A 45 -5.12 3.74 21.31
N ALA A 46 -4.71 2.66 20.66
CA ALA A 46 -5.53 1.49 20.39
C ALA A 46 -6.09 0.91 21.68
N ARG A 47 -7.36 0.45 21.64
CA ARG A 47 -8.08 -0.05 22.82
C ARG A 47 -8.66 -1.45 22.64
N ASP A 48 -9.00 -1.82 21.41
CA ASP A 48 -9.68 -3.08 21.12
C ASP A 48 -8.77 -4.02 20.29
N HIS A 49 -8.35 -3.59 19.09
CA HIS A 49 -7.51 -4.42 18.23
C HIS A 49 -6.63 -3.59 17.28
N ILE A 50 -5.56 -4.24 16.82
CA ILE A 50 -4.65 -3.75 15.81
C ILE A 50 -4.46 -4.84 14.78
N ASN A 51 -4.68 -4.54 13.50
CA ASN A 51 -4.40 -5.41 12.37
C ASN A 51 -3.33 -4.77 11.49
N LEU A 52 -2.21 -5.46 11.31
CA LEU A 52 -1.09 -5.02 10.47
C LEU A 52 -0.86 -6.03 9.36
N GLU A 53 -0.88 -5.59 8.13
CA GLU A 53 -0.53 -6.35 6.92
C GLU A 53 0.59 -5.59 6.21
N SER A 54 1.75 -6.22 5.98
CA SER A 54 2.88 -5.57 5.32
C SER A 54 3.70 -6.55 4.49
N TYR A 55 4.13 -6.12 3.31
CA TYR A 55 5.01 -6.91 2.46
C TYR A 55 6.38 -7.10 3.11
N ILE A 56 7.01 -5.98 3.54
CA ILE A 56 8.31 -6.01 4.22
C ILE A 56 8.11 -5.64 5.69
N ILE A 57 8.65 -6.47 6.58
CA ILE A 57 8.88 -6.18 7.99
C ILE A 57 10.32 -6.56 8.30
N GLU A 58 11.18 -5.60 8.59
CA GLU A 58 12.59 -5.83 8.86
C GLU A 58 12.91 -5.83 10.37
N ASP A 59 13.91 -6.60 10.78
CA ASP A 59 14.48 -6.55 12.15
C ASP A 59 15.52 -5.43 12.26
N ASP A 60 15.08 -4.21 12.02
CA ASP A 60 15.86 -2.98 12.11
C ASP A 60 15.33 -2.06 13.23
N GLU A 61 15.80 -0.83 13.28
CA GLU A 61 15.36 0.13 14.30
C GLU A 61 13.84 0.36 14.28
N ILE A 62 13.26 0.56 13.09
CA ILE A 62 11.81 0.79 12.93
C ILE A 62 11.02 -0.48 13.22
N GLY A 63 11.44 -1.63 12.68
CA GLY A 63 10.76 -2.89 12.93
C GLY A 63 10.74 -3.26 14.41
N ARG A 64 11.84 -3.03 15.13
CA ARG A 64 11.92 -3.26 16.58
C ARG A 64 11.01 -2.32 17.36
N GLN A 65 10.92 -1.03 16.98
CA GLN A 65 10.00 -0.09 17.60
C GLN A 65 8.54 -0.51 17.40
N PHE A 66 8.16 -0.98 16.19
CA PHE A 66 6.85 -1.57 15.96
C PHE A 66 6.62 -2.79 16.84
N ALA A 67 7.55 -3.75 16.83
CA ALA A 67 7.44 -4.98 17.62
C ALA A 67 7.25 -4.69 19.12
N ASP A 68 8.04 -3.79 19.69
CA ASP A 68 7.98 -3.42 21.10
C ASP A 68 6.61 -2.80 21.44
N LEU A 69 6.13 -1.88 20.61
CA LEU A 69 4.87 -1.19 20.82
C LEU A 69 3.66 -2.12 20.64
N LEU A 70 3.68 -3.01 19.64
CA LEU A 70 2.64 -4.01 19.44
C LEU A 70 2.58 -5.00 20.60
N LEU A 71 3.74 -5.47 21.11
CA LEU A 71 3.82 -6.32 22.28
C LEU A 71 3.33 -5.63 23.56
N GLU A 72 3.63 -4.34 23.72
CA GLU A 72 3.09 -3.54 24.82
C GLU A 72 1.57 -3.48 24.78
N ARG A 73 0.99 -3.19 23.60
CA ARG A 73 -0.47 -3.12 23.43
C ARG A 73 -1.13 -4.49 23.65
N GLN A 74 -0.53 -5.57 23.15
CA GLN A 74 -1.02 -6.94 23.38
C GLN A 74 -1.07 -7.26 24.87
N ARG A 75 -0.03 -6.94 25.64
CA ARG A 75 0.00 -7.14 27.11
C ARG A 75 -1.07 -6.32 27.85
N GLN A 76 -1.52 -5.21 27.27
CA GLN A 76 -2.57 -4.36 27.82
C GLN A 76 -3.97 -4.79 27.37
N GLY A 77 -4.11 -5.97 26.71
CA GLY A 77 -5.39 -6.56 26.32
C GLY A 77 -5.90 -6.13 24.94
N VAL A 78 -5.14 -5.34 24.19
CA VAL A 78 -5.42 -5.05 22.79
C VAL A 78 -5.03 -6.27 21.95
N GLN A 79 -5.95 -6.81 21.16
CA GLN A 79 -5.63 -7.91 20.25
C GLN A 79 -4.80 -7.44 19.07
N VAL A 80 -3.64 -8.02 18.86
CA VAL A 80 -2.79 -7.70 17.73
C VAL A 80 -2.72 -8.87 16.76
N ASN A 81 -2.96 -8.60 15.48
CA ASN A 81 -2.88 -9.56 14.40
C ASN A 81 -1.94 -9.00 13.31
N VAL A 82 -0.98 -9.81 12.88
CA VAL A 82 0.05 -9.41 11.90
C VAL A 82 0.06 -10.38 10.74
N ILE A 83 0.01 -9.86 9.50
CA ILE A 83 0.29 -10.60 8.27
C ILE A 83 1.60 -10.05 7.70
N TYR A 84 2.53 -10.93 7.34
CA TYR A 84 3.72 -10.57 6.59
C TYR A 84 3.93 -11.50 5.39
N ASP A 85 4.46 -10.96 4.29
CA ASP A 85 4.79 -11.79 3.12
C ASP A 85 6.14 -12.50 3.32
N SER A 86 6.19 -13.79 3.03
CA SER A 86 7.39 -14.62 3.25
C SER A 86 8.59 -14.22 2.38
N VAL A 87 8.35 -13.67 1.18
CA VAL A 87 9.43 -13.18 0.28
C VAL A 87 9.87 -11.80 0.71
N GLY A 88 8.93 -10.91 1.01
CA GLY A 88 9.23 -9.55 1.48
C GLY A 88 9.99 -9.52 2.79
N ALA A 89 9.78 -10.51 3.67
CA ALA A 89 10.45 -10.64 4.95
C ALA A 89 11.57 -11.70 4.97
N VAL A 90 12.06 -12.14 3.80
CA VAL A 90 13.05 -13.23 3.69
C VAL A 90 14.35 -12.95 4.46
N ASN A 91 14.73 -11.70 4.60
CA ASN A 91 15.94 -11.28 5.35
C ASN A 91 15.67 -11.07 6.85
N THR A 92 14.44 -11.19 7.31
CA THR A 92 14.07 -11.01 8.71
C THR A 92 14.23 -12.33 9.45
N PRO A 93 15.05 -12.38 10.52
CA PRO A 93 15.24 -13.61 11.27
C PRO A 93 13.91 -14.15 11.82
N ALA A 94 13.71 -15.46 11.76
CA ALA A 94 12.53 -16.12 12.33
C ALA A 94 12.28 -15.74 13.80
N ALA A 95 13.36 -15.57 14.56
CA ALA A 95 13.31 -15.15 15.97
C ALA A 95 12.56 -13.83 16.20
N PHE A 96 12.54 -12.91 15.21
CA PHE A 96 11.77 -11.68 15.28
C PHE A 96 10.26 -11.99 15.36
N PHE A 97 9.76 -12.83 14.47
CA PHE A 97 8.36 -13.22 14.45
C PHE A 97 7.99 -14.16 15.61
N ASP A 98 8.92 -15.02 16.02
CA ASP A 98 8.73 -15.91 17.17
C ASP A 98 8.61 -15.12 18.48
N ARG A 99 9.33 -14.01 18.62
CA ARG A 99 9.16 -13.08 19.73
C ARG A 99 7.75 -12.48 19.77
N LEU A 100 7.18 -12.11 18.63
CA LEU A 100 5.80 -11.61 18.54
C LEU A 100 4.79 -12.69 18.94
N ARG A 101 4.94 -13.91 18.43
CA ARG A 101 4.10 -15.08 18.77
C ARG A 101 4.18 -15.41 20.26
N ALA A 102 5.39 -15.45 20.82
CA ALA A 102 5.61 -15.70 22.26
C ALA A 102 4.95 -14.62 23.14
N GLY A 103 4.82 -13.40 22.65
CA GLY A 103 4.11 -12.30 23.30
C GLY A 103 2.59 -12.34 23.12
N GLY A 104 2.03 -13.37 22.48
CA GLY A 104 0.60 -13.55 22.28
C GLY A 104 0.01 -12.85 21.04
N ILE A 105 0.85 -12.28 20.17
CA ILE A 105 0.41 -11.70 18.90
C ILE A 105 0.10 -12.83 17.91
N ALA A 106 -1.04 -12.75 17.24
CA ALA A 106 -1.38 -13.66 16.14
C ALA A 106 -0.59 -13.26 14.88
N VAL A 107 0.38 -14.09 14.47
CA VAL A 107 1.26 -13.81 13.33
C VAL A 107 1.07 -14.82 12.23
N LEU A 108 0.65 -14.35 11.07
CA LEU A 108 0.37 -15.13 9.87
C LEU A 108 1.42 -14.82 8.79
N GLU A 109 2.07 -15.86 8.31
CA GLU A 109 2.97 -15.81 7.16
C GLU A 109 2.18 -16.02 5.88
N PHE A 110 2.20 -15.03 4.99
CA PHE A 110 1.55 -15.13 3.69
C PHE A 110 2.41 -15.94 2.73
N ASN A 111 1.81 -16.98 2.13
CA ASN A 111 2.45 -17.90 1.18
C ASN A 111 3.88 -18.30 1.59
N PRO A 112 4.04 -19.12 2.63
CA PRO A 112 5.34 -19.54 3.14
C PRO A 112 6.25 -20.09 2.04
N LEU A 113 7.55 -19.74 2.08
CA LEU A 113 8.55 -20.26 1.13
C LEU A 113 8.82 -21.75 1.34
N ASN A 114 8.60 -22.27 2.55
CA ASN A 114 8.75 -23.68 2.84
C ASN A 114 7.58 -24.48 2.22
N PRO A 115 7.81 -25.34 1.22
CA PRO A 115 6.75 -26.13 0.59
C PRO A 115 5.97 -27.04 1.55
N LEU A 116 6.61 -27.46 2.66
CA LEU A 116 5.96 -28.29 3.68
C LEU A 116 4.96 -27.49 4.55
N ALA A 117 5.11 -26.18 4.61
CA ALA A 117 4.15 -25.27 5.24
C ALA A 117 3.14 -24.71 4.23
N ALA A 118 3.31 -25.00 2.95
CA ALA A 118 2.47 -24.51 1.86
C ALA A 118 1.07 -25.14 1.91
N LYS A 119 0.07 -24.32 1.59
CA LYS A 119 -1.34 -24.73 1.56
C LYS A 119 -1.78 -25.08 0.14
N LYS A 120 -2.96 -25.67 -0.03
CA LYS A 120 -3.44 -26.31 -1.27
C LYS A 120 -3.42 -25.41 -2.52
N GLU A 121 -3.47 -24.09 -2.35
CA GLU A 121 -3.49 -23.09 -3.45
C GLU A 121 -2.19 -22.27 -3.51
N TRP A 122 -1.10 -22.83 -3.00
CA TRP A 122 0.18 -22.15 -2.92
C TRP A 122 0.82 -21.93 -4.31
N LEU A 123 1.04 -20.67 -4.66
CA LEU A 123 1.77 -20.24 -5.84
C LEU A 123 2.90 -19.29 -5.42
N ILE A 124 4.14 -19.67 -5.67
CA ILE A 124 5.32 -18.95 -5.20
C ILE A 124 5.39 -17.50 -5.69
N TYR A 125 4.78 -17.19 -6.81
CA TYR A 125 4.73 -15.85 -7.39
C TYR A 125 3.54 -15.01 -6.90
N ASN A 126 2.53 -15.60 -6.25
CA ASN A 126 1.45 -14.86 -5.62
C ASN A 126 1.98 -14.26 -4.33
N ARG A 127 2.16 -12.94 -4.31
CA ARG A 127 2.70 -12.19 -3.18
C ARG A 127 1.70 -11.17 -2.67
N ASP A 128 1.70 -10.95 -1.37
CA ASP A 128 0.92 -9.91 -0.74
C ASP A 128 1.73 -8.61 -0.66
N HIS A 129 1.42 -7.67 -1.54
CA HIS A 129 2.13 -6.40 -1.58
C HIS A 129 1.38 -5.27 -0.86
N ARG A 130 0.31 -5.57 -0.12
CA ARG A 130 -0.45 -4.59 0.67
C ARG A 130 0.35 -4.12 1.87
N LYS A 131 0.10 -2.87 2.27
CA LYS A 131 0.60 -2.27 3.49
C LYS A 131 -0.56 -1.56 4.13
N ILE A 132 -1.16 -2.22 5.11
CA ILE A 132 -2.37 -1.76 5.79
C ILE A 132 -2.15 -1.87 7.29
N LEU A 133 -2.38 -0.78 8.01
CA LEU A 133 -2.48 -0.80 9.47
C LEU A 133 -3.87 -0.32 9.87
N LEU A 134 -4.58 -1.11 10.63
CA LEU A 134 -5.94 -0.82 11.10
C LEU A 134 -5.95 -0.75 12.62
N ILE A 135 -6.55 0.29 13.17
CA ILE A 135 -6.66 0.53 14.61
C ILE A 135 -8.13 0.62 14.98
N ASP A 136 -8.55 -0.28 15.86
CA ASP A 136 -9.90 -0.31 16.45
C ASP A 136 -11.04 -0.27 15.40
N GLY A 137 -10.77 -0.72 14.15
CA GLY A 137 -11.72 -0.69 13.05
C GLY A 137 -12.18 0.71 12.62
N SER A 138 -11.53 1.78 13.08
CA SER A 138 -11.95 3.18 12.87
C SER A 138 -10.89 4.08 12.23
N THR A 139 -9.63 3.70 12.33
CA THR A 139 -8.49 4.39 11.69
C THR A 139 -7.71 3.40 10.85
N ALA A 140 -7.35 3.80 9.64
CA ALA A 140 -6.52 3.03 8.73
C ALA A 140 -5.32 3.84 8.25
N PHE A 141 -4.20 3.14 8.02
CA PHE A 141 -3.06 3.64 7.25
C PHE A 141 -2.90 2.74 6.03
N ILE A 142 -2.74 3.34 4.86
CA ILE A 142 -2.56 2.63 3.60
C ILE A 142 -1.67 3.43 2.66
N GLY A 143 -0.72 2.75 2.02
CA GLY A 143 0.19 3.37 1.05
C GLY A 143 1.31 2.47 0.62
N GLY A 144 2.46 3.07 0.28
CA GLY A 144 3.62 2.34 -0.21
C GLY A 144 4.68 2.04 0.85
N ILE A 145 4.56 2.58 2.07
CA ILE A 145 5.57 2.48 3.12
C ILE A 145 5.47 1.13 3.84
N ASN A 146 6.56 0.36 3.80
CA ASN A 146 6.72 -0.88 4.57
C ASN A 146 7.29 -0.59 5.98
N ILE A 147 7.46 -1.62 6.78
CA ILE A 147 8.08 -1.53 8.11
C ILE A 147 9.58 -1.74 7.97
N SER A 148 10.31 -0.65 7.69
CA SER A 148 11.76 -0.65 7.50
C SER A 148 12.36 0.73 7.68
N SER A 149 13.57 0.78 8.24
CA SER A 149 14.35 2.02 8.45
C SER A 149 14.73 2.74 7.16
N VAL A 150 14.68 2.08 6.00
CA VAL A 150 14.99 2.71 4.70
C VAL A 150 14.04 3.87 4.37
N TYR A 151 12.82 3.86 4.94
CA TYR A 151 11.84 4.94 4.80
C TYR A 151 11.94 6.02 5.89
N SER A 152 12.71 5.80 6.97
CA SER A 152 12.70 6.65 8.17
C SER A 152 13.33 8.03 7.97
N SER A 153 14.20 8.20 6.98
CA SER A 153 14.73 9.51 6.62
C SER A 153 13.66 10.29 5.83
N GLY A 154 13.26 11.44 6.35
CA GLY A 154 12.40 12.37 5.62
C GLY A 154 12.98 12.77 4.27
N SER A 155 12.43 13.78 3.62
CA SER A 155 12.77 14.25 2.26
C SER A 155 14.26 14.56 1.99
N ALA A 156 15.13 14.48 2.99
CA ALA A 156 16.55 14.75 2.88
C ALA A 156 17.31 13.51 2.38
N THR A 157 18.24 13.73 1.46
CA THR A 157 19.23 12.80 0.88
C THR A 157 20.23 12.32 1.95
N LYS A 158 19.79 11.67 3.02
CA LYS A 158 20.71 11.06 3.99
C LYS A 158 20.90 9.59 3.66
N ARG A 159 22.17 9.19 3.43
CA ARG A 159 22.56 7.78 3.49
C ARG A 159 22.32 7.28 4.90
N ILE A 160 21.46 6.29 5.05
CA ILE A 160 21.26 5.62 6.34
C ILE A 160 22.48 4.72 6.55
N LYS A 161 23.21 4.94 7.63
CA LYS A 161 24.23 3.99 8.09
C LYS A 161 23.49 2.82 8.74
N THR A 162 23.18 1.80 7.97
CA THR A 162 22.86 0.48 8.50
C THR A 162 24.17 -0.30 8.63
N THR A 163 24.24 -1.20 9.58
CA THR A 163 25.46 -1.91 9.99
C THR A 163 26.09 -2.81 8.92
N ALA A 164 25.54 -2.91 7.71
CA ALA A 164 26.04 -3.82 6.69
C ALA A 164 26.11 -3.27 5.25
N VAL A 165 25.35 -2.26 4.84
CA VAL A 165 25.38 -1.70 3.47
C VAL A 165 24.96 -0.23 3.51
N ASN A 166 25.60 0.62 2.69
CA ASN A 166 25.15 2.00 2.43
C ASN A 166 23.83 1.96 1.64
N THR A 167 22.71 1.78 2.32
CA THR A 167 21.39 1.78 1.68
C THR A 167 20.95 3.21 1.36
N VAL A 168 20.51 3.41 0.14
CA VAL A 168 19.88 4.68 -0.28
C VAL A 168 18.53 4.79 0.41
N ALA A 169 18.23 5.99 0.95
CA ALA A 169 16.92 6.26 1.53
C ALA A 169 15.81 6.10 0.48
N TRP A 170 14.67 5.56 0.90
CA TRP A 170 13.50 5.42 0.04
C TRP A 170 12.47 6.51 0.33
N ARG A 171 11.82 6.98 -0.73
CA ARG A 171 10.76 7.97 -0.65
C ARG A 171 9.45 7.34 -1.08
N ASP A 172 8.48 7.36 -0.18
CA ASP A 172 7.12 6.90 -0.44
C ASP A 172 6.10 7.77 0.32
N THR A 173 4.83 7.50 0.10
CA THR A 173 3.70 8.21 0.70
C THR A 173 2.68 7.24 1.23
N ASP A 174 2.00 7.64 2.31
CA ASP A 174 0.86 6.93 2.89
C ASP A 174 -0.31 7.88 3.10
N LEU A 175 -1.47 7.30 3.34
CA LEU A 175 -2.67 7.99 3.80
C LEU A 175 -3.06 7.48 5.18
N GLN A 176 -3.36 8.41 6.09
CA GLN A 176 -4.18 8.08 7.25
C GLN A 176 -5.63 8.38 6.90
N ILE A 177 -6.52 7.44 7.19
CA ILE A 177 -7.94 7.55 6.90
C ILE A 177 -8.71 7.26 8.19
N ASP A 178 -9.55 8.21 8.59
CA ASP A 178 -10.49 8.06 9.69
C ASP A 178 -11.91 8.15 9.13
N GLY A 179 -12.78 7.17 9.44
CA GLY A 179 -14.17 7.21 9.00
C GLY A 179 -14.71 5.91 8.41
N PRO A 180 -15.89 5.98 7.77
CA PRO A 180 -16.66 4.78 7.39
C PRO A 180 -15.97 3.82 6.42
N VAL A 181 -15.09 4.30 5.53
CA VAL A 181 -14.39 3.45 4.55
C VAL A 181 -13.41 2.47 5.22
N VAL A 182 -13.02 2.72 6.47
CA VAL A 182 -12.13 1.82 7.23
C VAL A 182 -12.73 0.42 7.34
N ALA A 183 -14.06 0.29 7.37
CA ALA A 183 -14.73 -1.01 7.35
C ALA A 183 -14.41 -1.83 6.08
N GLU A 184 -14.27 -1.18 4.91
CA GLU A 184 -13.90 -1.87 3.67
C GLU A 184 -12.43 -2.33 3.70
N LEU A 185 -11.53 -1.50 4.23
CA LEU A 185 -10.12 -1.89 4.43
C LEU A 185 -9.99 -3.01 5.46
N GLN A 186 -10.81 -3.00 6.50
CA GLN A 186 -10.89 -4.09 7.49
C GLN A 186 -11.34 -5.41 6.84
N LYS A 187 -12.31 -5.38 5.90
CA LYS A 187 -12.71 -6.57 5.14
C LYS A 187 -11.55 -7.13 4.34
N LEU A 188 -10.76 -6.29 3.64
CA LEU A 188 -9.61 -6.74 2.86
C LEU A 188 -8.58 -7.48 3.72
N PHE A 189 -8.27 -6.98 4.92
CA PHE A 189 -7.41 -7.67 5.88
C PHE A 189 -8.00 -9.04 6.30
N MET A 190 -9.29 -9.06 6.66
CA MET A 190 -9.97 -10.29 7.09
C MET A 190 -10.03 -11.34 5.98
N GLU A 191 -10.24 -10.92 4.73
CA GLU A 191 -10.22 -11.79 3.56
C GLU A 191 -8.85 -12.43 3.36
N THR A 192 -7.76 -11.64 3.45
CA THR A 192 -6.38 -12.16 3.37
C THR A 192 -6.14 -13.16 4.51
N TRP A 193 -6.52 -12.80 5.73
CA TRP A 193 -6.39 -13.68 6.89
C TRP A 193 -7.11 -15.02 6.69
N GLN A 194 -8.35 -14.97 6.21
CA GLN A 194 -9.16 -16.16 5.96
C GLN A 194 -8.62 -17.01 4.80
N LYS A 195 -8.29 -16.39 3.66
CA LYS A 195 -7.71 -17.08 2.48
C LYS A 195 -6.42 -17.79 2.83
N GLN A 196 -5.60 -17.21 3.68
CA GLN A 196 -4.37 -17.80 4.17
C GLN A 196 -4.61 -18.78 5.35
N HIS A 197 -5.87 -19.12 5.64
CA HIS A 197 -6.26 -20.01 6.73
C HIS A 197 -5.63 -19.63 8.08
N GLY A 198 -5.60 -18.34 8.39
CA GLY A 198 -5.14 -17.83 9.68
C GLY A 198 -5.93 -18.46 10.83
N PRO A 199 -5.36 -18.52 12.04
CA PRO A 199 -6.07 -19.01 13.22
C PRO A 199 -7.32 -18.16 13.49
N ALA A 200 -8.29 -18.73 14.22
CA ALA A 200 -9.47 -17.99 14.63
C ALA A 200 -9.08 -16.71 15.38
N LEU A 201 -9.58 -15.58 14.89
CA LEU A 201 -9.32 -14.30 15.55
C LEU A 201 -10.11 -14.22 16.85
N ALA A 202 -9.52 -13.60 17.88
CA ALA A 202 -10.22 -13.34 19.13
C ALA A 202 -11.48 -12.49 18.89
N PRO A 203 -12.57 -12.69 19.65
CA PRO A 203 -13.77 -11.89 19.50
C PRO A 203 -13.51 -10.43 19.91
N LYS A 204 -13.55 -9.55 18.92
CA LYS A 204 -13.31 -8.10 19.03
C LYS A 204 -14.29 -7.32 18.16
N ALA A 205 -14.40 -6.02 18.39
CA ALA A 205 -15.26 -5.14 17.63
C ALA A 205 -14.60 -4.73 16.28
N TYR A 206 -14.30 -5.71 15.41
CA TYR A 206 -13.62 -5.45 14.13
C TYR A 206 -14.40 -4.50 13.21
N PHE A 207 -15.70 -4.43 13.33
CA PHE A 207 -16.60 -3.57 12.59
C PHE A 207 -17.46 -2.72 13.52
N PRO A 208 -16.87 -1.75 14.22
CA PRO A 208 -17.65 -0.87 15.11
C PRO A 208 -18.58 0.03 14.29
N PRO A 209 -19.64 0.57 14.90
CA PRO A 209 -20.44 1.62 14.26
C PRO A 209 -19.55 2.85 13.98
N LEU A 210 -19.39 3.20 12.71
CA LEU A 210 -18.54 4.31 12.28
C LEU A 210 -19.36 5.57 12.01
N LYS A 211 -18.87 6.71 12.52
CA LYS A 211 -19.44 8.03 12.27
C LYS A 211 -18.58 8.77 11.24
N ALA A 212 -19.16 9.73 10.55
CA ALA A 212 -18.42 10.63 9.69
C ALA A 212 -17.36 11.39 10.50
N GLN A 213 -16.13 11.43 9.97
CA GLN A 213 -14.97 12.11 10.53
C GLN A 213 -14.54 13.33 9.69
N GLY A 214 -15.04 13.43 8.47
CA GLY A 214 -14.75 14.48 7.51
C GLY A 214 -15.76 14.52 6.37
N LYS A 215 -15.31 15.04 5.23
CA LYS A 215 -16.15 15.23 4.04
C LYS A 215 -15.59 14.48 2.82
N ASP A 216 -14.51 13.74 3.00
CA ASP A 216 -13.85 13.08 1.88
C ASP A 216 -14.66 11.87 1.44
N LEU A 217 -14.74 11.72 0.11
CA LEU A 217 -15.38 10.62 -0.56
C LEU A 217 -14.30 9.61 -0.95
N VAL A 218 -14.38 8.40 -0.45
CA VAL A 218 -13.32 7.39 -0.59
C VAL A 218 -13.90 6.05 -1.02
N ARG A 219 -13.19 5.37 -1.91
CA ARG A 219 -13.44 3.98 -2.30
C ARG A 219 -12.19 3.15 -1.98
N ALA A 220 -12.37 2.03 -1.30
CA ALA A 220 -11.33 1.03 -1.12
C ALA A 220 -11.43 -0.02 -2.24
N ILE A 221 -10.35 -0.22 -2.98
CA ILE A 221 -10.29 -1.21 -4.07
C ILE A 221 -9.24 -2.24 -3.71
N GLY A 222 -9.67 -3.49 -3.47
CA GLY A 222 -8.78 -4.62 -3.32
C GLY A 222 -8.43 -5.23 -4.67
N SER A 223 -7.20 -5.72 -4.80
CA SER A 223 -6.75 -6.51 -5.93
C SER A 223 -5.89 -7.66 -5.40
N THR A 224 -6.09 -8.85 -5.95
CA THR A 224 -5.31 -10.04 -5.61
C THR A 224 -4.71 -10.64 -6.87
N PRO A 225 -3.59 -11.39 -6.77
CA PRO A 225 -3.01 -12.06 -7.93
C PRO A 225 -3.95 -13.08 -8.60
N ASP A 226 -4.94 -13.56 -7.87
CA ASP A 226 -5.93 -14.55 -8.34
C ASP A 226 -7.11 -13.90 -9.09
N ASP A 227 -7.21 -12.56 -9.06
CA ASP A 227 -8.28 -11.85 -9.75
C ASP A 227 -8.05 -11.94 -11.27
N PRO A 228 -9.06 -12.31 -12.07
CA PRO A 228 -8.93 -12.43 -13.52
C PRO A 228 -8.60 -11.08 -14.20
N PHE A 229 -8.92 -9.98 -13.52
CA PHE A 229 -8.62 -8.61 -13.96
C PHE A 229 -8.22 -7.76 -12.76
N SER A 230 -7.17 -6.95 -12.91
CA SER A 230 -6.81 -5.97 -11.91
C SER A 230 -7.80 -4.81 -11.93
N LEU A 231 -8.67 -4.74 -10.92
CA LEU A 231 -9.65 -3.65 -10.78
C LEU A 231 -8.97 -2.29 -10.63
N ILE A 232 -7.83 -2.23 -9.95
CA ILE A 232 -7.02 -1.01 -9.82
C ILE A 232 -6.52 -0.56 -11.19
N TYR A 233 -6.05 -1.48 -12.03
CA TYR A 233 -5.60 -1.18 -13.38
C TYR A 233 -6.74 -0.65 -14.26
N LEU A 234 -7.91 -1.31 -14.24
CA LEU A 234 -9.09 -0.85 -14.99
C LEU A 234 -9.53 0.54 -14.55
N THR A 235 -9.54 0.81 -13.23
CA THR A 235 -9.85 2.13 -12.68
C THR A 235 -8.85 3.19 -13.17
N LEU A 236 -7.55 2.87 -13.17
CA LEU A 236 -6.52 3.79 -13.67
C LEU A 236 -6.70 4.11 -15.14
N ILE A 237 -6.91 3.10 -16.00
CA ILE A 237 -7.13 3.29 -17.43
C ILE A 237 -8.40 4.12 -17.68
N SER A 238 -9.48 3.84 -16.94
CA SER A 238 -10.73 4.61 -17.03
C SER A 238 -10.51 6.06 -16.63
N ALA A 239 -9.82 6.32 -15.53
CA ALA A 239 -9.54 7.68 -15.06
C ALA A 239 -8.69 8.47 -16.08
N ILE A 240 -7.63 7.88 -16.64
CA ILE A 240 -6.80 8.51 -17.67
C ILE A 240 -7.62 8.79 -18.94
N GLY A 241 -8.49 7.82 -19.34
CA GLY A 241 -9.35 7.95 -20.51
C GLY A 241 -10.36 9.10 -20.41
N ASN A 242 -10.83 9.41 -19.20
CA ASN A 242 -11.81 10.46 -18.93
C ASN A 242 -11.21 11.76 -18.38
N ALA A 243 -9.90 11.82 -18.20
CA ALA A 243 -9.24 13.04 -17.75
C ALA A 243 -9.42 14.18 -18.76
N GLU A 244 -9.76 15.38 -18.26
CA GLU A 244 -10.05 16.57 -19.07
C GLU A 244 -8.94 17.63 -18.99
N ARG A 245 -8.23 17.72 -17.87
CA ARG A 245 -7.24 18.78 -17.62
C ARG A 245 -5.84 18.28 -17.40
N GLN A 246 -5.65 17.37 -16.46
CA GLN A 246 -4.31 16.86 -16.12
C GLN A 246 -4.37 15.41 -15.66
N VAL A 247 -3.24 14.71 -15.84
CA VAL A 247 -2.93 13.40 -15.26
C VAL A 247 -1.52 13.50 -14.69
N GLU A 248 -1.39 13.30 -13.39
CA GLU A 248 -0.07 13.19 -12.74
C GLU A 248 0.10 11.79 -12.18
N LEU A 249 1.08 11.05 -12.69
CA LEU A 249 1.37 9.69 -12.29
C LEU A 249 2.79 9.61 -11.70
N THR A 250 2.89 9.21 -10.44
CA THR A 250 4.15 8.86 -9.81
C THR A 250 4.25 7.34 -9.70
N ASN A 251 5.30 6.74 -10.22
CA ASN A 251 5.45 5.29 -10.18
C ASN A 251 6.93 4.88 -10.05
N ALA A 252 7.20 4.00 -9.09
CA ALA A 252 8.53 3.45 -8.82
C ALA A 252 9.01 2.50 -9.93
N TYR A 253 8.12 1.69 -10.48
CA TYR A 253 8.43 0.62 -11.45
C TYR A 253 7.52 0.77 -12.67
N PHE A 254 7.80 1.79 -13.48
CA PHE A 254 6.97 2.15 -14.61
C PHE A 254 7.38 1.36 -15.86
N VAL A 255 6.71 0.25 -16.09
CA VAL A 255 6.81 -0.55 -17.32
C VAL A 255 5.39 -0.68 -17.89
N PRO A 256 4.96 0.32 -18.69
CA PRO A 256 3.59 0.34 -19.19
C PRO A 256 3.40 -0.76 -20.23
N ASP A 257 2.27 -1.44 -20.15
CA ASP A 257 1.79 -2.25 -21.24
C ASP A 257 1.29 -1.40 -22.42
N PRO A 258 0.99 -1.97 -23.58
CA PRO A 258 0.53 -1.23 -24.74
C PRO A 258 -0.73 -0.40 -24.49
N GLN A 259 -1.64 -0.87 -23.62
CA GLN A 259 -2.90 -0.18 -23.32
C GLN A 259 -2.65 1.06 -22.45
N LEU A 260 -1.86 0.96 -21.40
CA LEU A 260 -1.50 2.10 -20.55
C LEU A 260 -0.70 3.14 -21.35
N LEU A 261 0.28 2.68 -22.14
CA LEU A 261 1.08 3.55 -23.03
C LEU A 261 0.17 4.36 -23.97
N LYS A 262 -0.76 3.66 -24.64
CA LYS A 262 -1.72 4.28 -25.54
C LYS A 262 -2.65 5.26 -24.80
N SER A 263 -3.16 4.90 -23.64
CA SER A 263 -4.08 5.76 -22.86
C SER A 263 -3.43 7.08 -22.46
N LEU A 264 -2.15 7.05 -22.04
CA LEU A 264 -1.40 8.27 -21.71
C LEU A 264 -1.15 9.16 -22.93
N ILE A 265 -0.76 8.58 -24.07
CA ILE A 265 -0.54 9.30 -25.33
C ILE A 265 -1.86 9.89 -25.86
N ASP A 266 -2.95 9.12 -25.83
CA ASP A 266 -4.26 9.59 -26.27
C ASP A 266 -4.76 10.74 -25.38
N ALA A 267 -4.54 10.68 -24.06
CA ALA A 267 -4.89 11.78 -23.16
C ALA A 267 -4.11 13.06 -23.49
N ALA A 268 -2.79 12.95 -23.69
CA ALA A 268 -1.98 14.08 -24.14
C ALA A 268 -2.42 14.62 -25.50
N GLY A 269 -2.79 13.73 -26.45
CA GLY A 269 -3.36 14.10 -27.76
C GLY A 269 -4.69 14.84 -27.68
N ARG A 270 -5.49 14.63 -26.63
CA ARG A 270 -6.71 15.41 -26.34
C ARG A 270 -6.43 16.78 -25.71
N GLY A 271 -5.15 17.10 -25.40
CA GLY A 271 -4.76 18.35 -24.76
C GLY A 271 -4.66 18.27 -23.23
N VAL A 272 -4.79 17.08 -22.65
CA VAL A 272 -4.60 16.86 -21.21
C VAL A 272 -3.11 17.02 -20.86
N ASP A 273 -2.81 17.71 -19.78
CA ASP A 273 -1.44 17.85 -19.26
C ASP A 273 -1.00 16.57 -18.55
N VAL A 274 -0.36 15.66 -19.28
CA VAL A 274 0.07 14.36 -18.76
C VAL A 274 1.52 14.45 -18.26
N ARG A 275 1.72 14.21 -16.97
CA ARG A 275 3.02 14.27 -16.29
C ARG A 275 3.35 12.95 -15.61
N LEU A 276 4.52 12.40 -15.88
CA LEU A 276 5.05 11.23 -15.20
C LEU A 276 6.21 11.64 -14.30
N ILE A 277 6.18 11.24 -13.03
CA ILE A 277 7.27 11.37 -12.08
C ILE A 277 7.85 9.99 -11.84
N LEU A 278 9.03 9.73 -12.34
CA LEU A 278 9.68 8.44 -12.37
C LEU A 278 11.03 8.48 -11.62
N PRO A 279 11.57 7.35 -11.17
CA PRO A 279 12.87 7.34 -10.50
C PRO A 279 14.02 7.61 -11.48
N SER A 280 15.03 8.36 -11.03
CA SER A 280 16.30 8.54 -11.77
C SER A 280 17.24 7.33 -11.65
N HIS A 281 16.99 6.45 -10.70
CA HIS A 281 17.67 5.17 -10.44
C HIS A 281 16.72 4.21 -9.75
N SER A 282 16.97 2.92 -9.84
CA SER A 282 16.13 1.86 -9.28
C SER A 282 16.99 0.83 -8.54
N ASP A 283 16.38 0.04 -7.69
CA ASP A 283 16.93 -1.19 -7.11
C ASP A 283 16.89 -2.39 -8.08
N SER A 284 16.22 -2.23 -9.23
CA SER A 284 16.12 -3.22 -10.31
C SER A 284 16.51 -2.62 -11.66
N ASP A 285 17.73 -2.90 -12.11
CA ASP A 285 18.24 -2.40 -13.41
C ASP A 285 17.38 -2.85 -14.59
N VAL A 286 16.88 -4.10 -14.56
CA VAL A 286 16.04 -4.65 -15.63
C VAL A 286 14.74 -3.85 -15.78
N VAL A 287 14.05 -3.62 -14.67
CA VAL A 287 12.80 -2.86 -14.66
C VAL A 287 13.04 -1.41 -15.05
N PHE A 288 14.14 -0.81 -14.57
CA PHE A 288 14.53 0.54 -14.89
C PHE A 288 14.75 0.75 -16.39
N HIS A 289 15.54 -0.12 -17.02
CA HIS A 289 15.81 -0.02 -18.45
C HIS A 289 14.59 -0.37 -19.31
N ALA A 290 13.77 -1.35 -18.89
CA ALA A 290 12.51 -1.67 -19.54
C ALA A 290 11.57 -0.45 -19.56
N GLY A 291 11.43 0.26 -18.42
CA GLY A 291 10.62 1.48 -18.35
C GLY A 291 11.12 2.59 -19.26
N ARG A 292 12.42 2.85 -19.28
CA ARG A 292 13.05 3.88 -20.12
C ARG A 292 12.92 3.63 -21.62
N SER A 293 12.77 2.38 -22.05
CA SER A 293 12.55 2.05 -23.46
C SER A 293 11.31 2.70 -24.07
N HIS A 294 10.31 3.04 -23.22
CA HIS A 294 9.08 3.69 -23.64
C HIS A 294 9.13 5.23 -23.66
N TYR A 295 10.20 5.85 -23.14
CA TYR A 295 10.29 7.31 -23.00
C TYR A 295 10.18 8.04 -24.34
N ALA A 296 10.85 7.55 -25.39
CA ALA A 296 10.81 8.18 -26.70
C ALA A 296 9.36 8.24 -27.26
N ALA A 297 8.59 7.18 -27.11
CA ALA A 297 7.20 7.13 -27.59
C ALA A 297 6.30 8.08 -26.77
N LEU A 298 6.45 8.08 -25.44
CA LEU A 298 5.70 8.97 -24.54
C LEU A 298 5.98 10.45 -24.82
N LEU A 299 7.26 10.84 -24.91
CA LEU A 299 7.69 12.21 -25.18
C LEU A 299 7.20 12.68 -26.56
N LYS A 300 7.31 11.83 -27.59
CA LYS A 300 6.77 12.11 -28.93
C LYS A 300 5.25 12.27 -28.90
N GLY A 301 4.56 11.53 -28.02
CA GLY A 301 3.12 11.61 -27.82
C GLY A 301 2.67 12.81 -26.98
N GLY A 302 3.60 13.69 -26.53
CA GLY A 302 3.26 14.90 -25.76
C GLY A 302 3.23 14.68 -24.22
N VAL A 303 3.55 13.49 -23.74
CA VAL A 303 3.67 13.20 -22.30
C VAL A 303 4.94 13.82 -21.74
N LYS A 304 4.85 14.47 -20.57
CA LYS A 304 6.01 15.06 -19.88
C LYS A 304 6.57 14.06 -18.87
N ILE A 305 7.89 13.86 -18.88
CA ILE A 305 8.57 12.93 -17.99
C ILE A 305 9.55 13.71 -17.09
N TYR A 306 9.43 13.49 -15.79
CA TYR A 306 10.32 14.07 -14.79
C TYR A 306 10.99 12.94 -14.01
N GLU A 307 12.31 12.96 -13.92
CA GLU A 307 13.07 12.00 -13.13
C GLU A 307 13.43 12.59 -11.77
N ARG A 308 12.93 11.95 -10.71
CA ARG A 308 13.24 12.37 -9.34
C ARG A 308 14.67 11.99 -8.98
N GLN A 309 15.44 12.99 -8.55
CA GLN A 309 16.80 12.81 -8.05
C GLN A 309 16.81 12.56 -6.53
N GLY A 310 17.90 11.98 -6.03
CA GLY A 310 18.14 11.79 -4.59
C GLY A 310 17.63 10.46 -4.06
N ALA A 311 16.71 10.47 -3.08
CA ALA A 311 16.16 9.23 -2.52
C ALA A 311 15.47 8.38 -3.58
N LEU A 312 15.56 7.05 -3.45
CA LEU A 312 14.90 6.11 -4.35
C LEU A 312 13.39 6.33 -4.28
N LEU A 313 12.79 6.68 -5.41
CA LEU A 313 11.36 6.87 -5.50
C LEU A 313 10.65 5.52 -5.44
N HIS A 314 9.76 5.34 -4.46
CA HIS A 314 8.97 4.12 -4.33
C HIS A 314 7.46 4.39 -4.31
N SER A 315 7.03 5.64 -4.46
CA SER A 315 5.61 6.04 -4.47
C SER A 315 4.87 5.53 -5.70
N LYS A 316 3.59 5.20 -5.50
CA LYS A 316 2.62 4.79 -6.53
C LYS A 316 1.36 5.62 -6.32
N THR A 317 1.29 6.77 -6.98
CA THR A 317 0.16 7.70 -6.87
C THR A 317 -0.28 8.18 -8.23
N ALA A 318 -1.57 8.45 -8.37
CA ALA A 318 -2.18 9.05 -9.56
C ALA A 318 -3.13 10.17 -9.14
N VAL A 319 -3.10 11.29 -9.84
CA VAL A 319 -3.97 12.46 -9.67
C VAL A 319 -4.51 12.90 -11.02
#